data_ddb2393b0b55d260af48cc0d59abc002
#
_entry.id   ddb2393b0b55d260af48cc0d59abc002
#
_cell.length_a   1.000
_cell.length_b   1.000
_cell.length_c   1.000
_cell.angle_alpha   90.00
_cell.angle_beta   90.00
_cell.angle_gamma   90.00
#
_symmetry.space_group_name_H-M   'P 1'
#
loop_
_entity.id
_entity.type
_entity.pdbx_description
1 polymer ?
#
loop_
_entity_poly.entity_id
_entity_poly.type
_entity_poly.pdbx_seq_one_letter_code
_entity_poly.pdbx_strand_id
1 'polypeptide(L)'
;MCSRRCNTTGRTMTDNWIAQLDLLIRSGTPLIWIRSHEEERVETLLRQTSERLPDRTLTCWDFVGGLSGALGQEQLGARQPMAVLQWLQERSPSSPTLLLLKDVHRFCEDPGIARMLRNLASQLRTTPHTLIVTCGQWTPPADLDEALTLMDLPLPQEQELRTLLANIARASGRALEADVLEELTHACCGLSEARVRHVAAKALAQRGSLSREDLVDVLEEKRLSLARSEVLEFCRTDATPGDIGGLETLKHWLDQRHRAFNDDARRFGLPLPRGVLLVGPQGTGKSLTARAIA
;
A
#
# COMPACT_ATOMS: atom_id res chain seq x y z
N MET A 1 -5.01 20.71 -7.93
CA MET A 1 -4.42 20.48 -9.26
C MET A 1 -3.17 19.65 -9.07
N CYS A 2 -3.27 18.34 -9.10
CA CYS A 2 -2.13 17.43 -9.03
C CYS A 2 -2.13 16.61 -10.32
N SER A 3 -1.30 17.03 -11.25
CA SER A 3 -1.08 16.39 -12.54
C SER A 3 -0.37 15.03 -12.29
N ARG A 4 -1.12 13.93 -12.30
CA ARG A 4 -0.51 12.61 -12.42
C ARG A 4 -0.07 12.43 -13.87
N ARG A 5 1.22 12.58 -14.11
CA ARG A 5 1.87 12.23 -15.38
C ARG A 5 1.67 10.73 -15.62
N CYS A 6 1.04 10.40 -16.73
CA CYS A 6 0.98 9.05 -17.27
C CYS A 6 2.42 8.57 -17.53
N ASN A 7 2.83 7.50 -16.89
CA ASN A 7 4.20 6.99 -16.98
C ASN A 7 4.31 6.09 -18.23
N THR A 8 5.02 6.55 -19.23
CA THR A 8 5.25 5.89 -20.53
C THR A 8 6.37 4.84 -20.51
N THR A 9 6.89 4.49 -19.35
CA THR A 9 7.87 3.41 -19.19
C THR A 9 7.22 2.31 -18.37
N GLY A 10 7.16 1.07 -18.87
CA GLY A 10 6.48 -0.08 -18.26
C GLY A 10 6.91 -0.47 -16.83
N ARG A 11 7.14 0.51 -15.98
CA ARG A 11 7.44 0.37 -14.55
C ARG A 11 6.16 0.40 -13.74
N THR A 12 6.05 -0.46 -12.76
CA THR A 12 4.95 -0.47 -11.82
C THR A 12 4.98 0.76 -10.89
N MET A 13 3.88 1.06 -10.19
CA MET A 13 3.90 2.12 -9.16
C MET A 13 4.84 1.77 -8.02
N THR A 14 4.99 0.50 -7.70
CA THR A 14 5.94 0.02 -6.70
C THR A 14 7.39 0.21 -7.17
N ASP A 15 7.69 -0.02 -8.46
CA ASP A 15 9.03 0.27 -9.00
C ASP A 15 9.36 1.76 -8.92
N ASN A 16 8.40 2.64 -9.20
CA ASN A 16 8.56 4.07 -9.06
C ASN A 16 8.75 4.48 -7.60
N TRP A 17 8.01 3.85 -6.69
CA TRP A 17 8.13 4.07 -5.26
C TRP A 17 9.52 3.65 -4.75
N ILE A 18 10.02 2.48 -5.17
CA ILE A 18 11.39 2.02 -4.85
C ILE A 18 12.43 3.00 -5.41
N ALA A 19 12.26 3.45 -6.65
CA ALA A 19 13.18 4.42 -7.24
C ALA A 19 13.18 5.77 -6.50
N GLN A 20 12.03 6.22 -6.03
CA GLN A 20 11.91 7.42 -5.21
C GLN A 20 12.56 7.22 -3.83
N LEU A 21 12.35 6.08 -3.20
CA LEU A 21 12.99 5.73 -1.92
C LEU A 21 14.52 5.68 -2.06
N ASP A 22 15.03 5.01 -3.10
CA ASP A 22 16.47 4.97 -3.40
C ASP A 22 17.05 6.37 -3.59
N LEU A 23 16.34 7.24 -4.33
CA LEU A 23 16.73 8.63 -4.54
C LEU A 23 16.80 9.40 -3.21
N LEU A 24 15.80 9.27 -2.34
CA LEU A 24 15.76 9.93 -1.03
C LEU A 24 16.93 9.46 -0.14
N ILE A 25 17.20 8.16 -0.12
CA ILE A 25 18.32 7.62 0.64
C ILE A 25 19.66 8.14 0.12
N ARG A 26 19.86 8.16 -1.20
CA ARG A 26 21.10 8.66 -1.84
C ARG A 26 21.27 10.16 -1.69
N SER A 27 20.18 10.92 -1.66
CA SER A 27 20.22 12.37 -1.44
C SER A 27 20.49 12.77 0.02
N GLY A 28 20.63 11.78 0.93
CA GLY A 28 20.90 12.05 2.34
C GLY A 28 19.67 12.54 3.10
N THR A 29 18.45 12.15 2.66
CA THR A 29 17.23 12.45 3.42
C THR A 29 17.32 11.77 4.79
N PRO A 30 17.32 12.51 5.90
CA PRO A 30 17.65 11.96 7.21
C PRO A 30 16.52 11.12 7.81
N LEU A 31 15.28 11.53 7.60
CA LEU A 31 14.09 10.93 8.21
C LEU A 31 13.00 10.72 7.16
N ILE A 32 12.71 9.46 6.87
CA ILE A 32 11.67 9.04 5.93
C ILE A 32 10.55 8.35 6.69
N TRP A 33 9.33 8.78 6.49
CA TRP A 33 8.15 8.24 7.15
C TRP A 33 7.26 7.55 6.13
N ILE A 34 7.09 6.24 6.27
CA ILE A 34 6.33 5.41 5.33
C ILE A 34 4.98 5.07 5.95
N ARG A 35 3.91 5.57 5.35
CA ARG A 35 2.54 5.18 5.72
C ARG A 35 2.14 3.93 4.97
N SER A 36 1.94 2.86 5.71
CA SER A 36 1.43 1.59 5.18
C SER A 36 0.94 0.71 6.32
N HIS A 37 -0.12 -0.05 6.06
CA HIS A 37 -0.53 -1.16 6.93
C HIS A 37 0.17 -2.49 6.57
N GLU A 38 0.99 -2.48 5.51
CA GLU A 38 1.71 -3.64 4.99
C GLU A 38 3.18 -3.62 5.45
N GLU A 39 3.40 -3.76 6.76
CA GLU A 39 4.73 -3.65 7.36
C GLU A 39 5.74 -4.65 6.78
N GLU A 40 5.33 -5.91 6.60
CA GLU A 40 6.19 -6.95 6.01
C GLU A 40 6.60 -6.62 4.56
N ARG A 41 5.68 -6.02 3.80
CA ARG A 41 5.97 -5.56 2.43
C ARG A 41 6.94 -4.39 2.43
N VAL A 42 6.77 -3.41 3.34
CA VAL A 42 7.73 -2.31 3.53
C VAL A 42 9.11 -2.87 3.83
N GLU A 43 9.22 -3.78 4.79
CA GLU A 43 10.50 -4.39 5.17
C GLU A 43 11.14 -5.15 4.01
N THR A 44 10.35 -5.91 3.24
CA THR A 44 10.83 -6.64 2.05
C THR A 44 11.37 -5.69 0.99
N LEU A 45 10.66 -4.58 0.70
CA LEU A 45 11.10 -3.57 -0.26
C LEU A 45 12.34 -2.82 0.22
N LEU A 46 12.48 -2.57 1.52
CA LEU A 46 13.68 -1.97 2.10
C LEU A 46 14.88 -2.92 2.02
N ARG A 47 14.71 -4.22 2.22
CA ARG A 47 15.77 -5.22 2.01
C ARG A 47 16.26 -5.22 0.57
N GLN A 48 15.35 -5.24 -0.40
CA GLN A 48 15.69 -5.14 -1.82
C GLN A 48 16.42 -3.83 -2.17
N THR A 49 16.02 -2.73 -1.53
CA THR A 49 16.70 -1.43 -1.71
C THR A 49 18.09 -1.46 -1.09
N SER A 50 18.25 -2.03 0.10
CA SER A 50 19.55 -2.19 0.77
C SER A 50 20.52 -3.05 -0.03
N GLU A 51 20.05 -4.12 -0.68
CA GLU A 51 20.88 -4.95 -1.58
C GLU A 51 21.43 -4.19 -2.79
N ARG A 52 20.70 -3.15 -3.26
CA ARG A 52 21.16 -2.24 -4.31
C ARG A 52 22.11 -1.15 -3.81
N LEU A 53 22.23 -1.02 -2.50
CA LEU A 53 23.07 -0.05 -1.80
C LEU A 53 24.07 -0.83 -0.90
N PRO A 54 25.11 -1.47 -1.50
CA PRO A 54 25.96 -2.44 -0.80
C PRO A 54 26.68 -1.86 0.41
N ASP A 55 26.86 -0.53 0.44
CA ASP A 55 27.52 0.15 1.56
C ASP A 55 26.60 0.39 2.77
N ARG A 56 25.31 0.08 2.66
CA ARG A 56 24.31 0.38 3.68
C ARG A 56 23.69 -0.88 4.27
N THR A 57 23.72 -1.00 5.58
CA THR A 57 23.15 -2.13 6.31
C THR A 57 21.77 -1.81 6.84
N LEU A 58 20.77 -2.65 6.51
CA LEU A 58 19.44 -2.53 7.07
C LEU A 58 19.38 -3.17 8.46
N THR A 59 18.91 -2.40 9.42
CA THR A 59 18.60 -2.84 10.79
C THR A 59 17.17 -2.46 11.09
N CYS A 60 16.40 -3.37 11.66
CA CYS A 60 15.00 -3.16 12.02
C CYS A 60 14.87 -3.11 13.54
N TRP A 61 13.88 -2.36 14.02
CA TRP A 61 13.55 -2.28 15.43
C TRP A 61 12.02 -2.28 15.60
N ASP A 62 11.59 -3.01 16.60
CA ASP A 62 10.24 -2.91 17.15
C ASP A 62 10.29 -2.92 18.69
N PHE A 63 9.23 -2.44 19.32
CA PHE A 63 9.16 -2.30 20.77
C PHE A 63 9.21 -3.64 21.53
N VAL A 64 8.83 -4.73 20.90
CA VAL A 64 8.76 -6.07 21.52
C VAL A 64 10.07 -6.82 21.33
N GLY A 65 10.54 -6.89 20.08
CA GLY A 65 11.73 -7.63 19.68
C GLY A 65 13.04 -6.89 19.91
N GLY A 66 13.01 -5.55 19.95
CA GLY A 66 14.22 -4.72 19.97
C GLY A 66 14.88 -4.65 18.60
N LEU A 67 16.20 -4.46 18.56
CA LEU A 67 16.99 -4.41 17.33
C LEU A 67 17.13 -5.81 16.71
N SER A 68 16.91 -5.89 15.40
CA SER A 68 17.05 -7.11 14.59
C SER A 68 17.73 -6.79 13.26
N GLY A 69 18.37 -7.79 12.62
CA GLY A 69 19.10 -7.63 11.36
C GLY A 69 20.60 -7.84 11.52
N ALA A 70 21.38 -7.53 10.48
CA ALA A 70 22.82 -7.85 10.43
C ALA A 70 23.67 -7.27 11.59
N LEU A 71 23.17 -6.18 12.20
CA LEU A 71 23.84 -5.49 13.31
C LEU A 71 23.13 -5.67 14.66
N GLY A 72 21.95 -6.29 14.67
CA GLY A 72 21.07 -6.33 15.85
C GLY A 72 21.37 -7.40 16.88
N GLN A 73 22.23 -8.38 16.58
CA GLN A 73 22.53 -9.47 17.51
C GLN A 73 23.37 -9.03 18.73
N GLU A 74 24.04 -7.89 18.66
CA GLU A 74 24.90 -7.42 19.73
C GLU A 74 24.20 -6.61 20.84
N GLN A 75 22.94 -6.16 20.61
CA GLN A 75 22.23 -5.30 21.56
C GLN A 75 20.77 -5.71 21.80
N LEU A 76 20.57 -6.88 22.35
CA LEU A 76 19.26 -7.40 22.82
C LEU A 76 18.54 -6.50 23.86
N GLY A 77 19.16 -5.41 24.32
CA GLY A 77 18.62 -4.52 25.36
C GLY A 77 17.89 -3.26 24.88
N ALA A 78 18.02 -2.88 23.62
CA ALA A 78 17.44 -1.62 23.11
C ALA A 78 15.96 -1.79 22.71
N ARG A 79 15.10 -2.11 23.68
CA ARG A 79 13.63 -2.16 23.46
C ARG A 79 12.99 -0.79 23.62
N GLN A 80 13.62 0.13 24.36
CA GLN A 80 13.08 1.47 24.55
C GLN A 80 13.35 2.34 23.32
N PRO A 81 12.37 3.11 22.82
CA PRO A 81 12.54 3.99 21.67
C PRO A 81 13.72 4.96 21.82
N MET A 82 13.89 5.53 23.00
CA MET A 82 15.01 6.45 23.26
C MET A 82 16.36 5.78 23.08
N ALA A 83 16.51 4.53 23.56
CA ALA A 83 17.78 3.80 23.47
C ALA A 83 18.17 3.50 22.01
N VAL A 84 17.21 3.11 21.16
CA VAL A 84 17.50 2.86 19.74
C VAL A 84 17.83 4.13 18.97
N LEU A 85 17.19 5.25 19.30
CA LEU A 85 17.51 6.55 18.71
C LEU A 85 18.91 7.01 19.10
N GLN A 86 19.31 6.85 20.36
CA GLN A 86 20.68 7.11 20.86
C GLN A 86 21.68 6.19 20.18
N TRP A 87 21.38 4.90 20.06
CA TRP A 87 22.21 3.95 19.34
C TRP A 87 22.51 4.40 17.90
N LEU A 88 21.49 4.90 17.15
CA LEU A 88 21.72 5.44 15.81
C LEU A 88 22.58 6.71 15.83
N GLN A 89 22.39 7.57 16.83
CA GLN A 89 23.14 8.80 17.00
C GLN A 89 24.65 8.54 17.20
N GLU A 90 24.98 7.47 17.92
CA GLU A 90 26.35 7.08 18.25
C GLU A 90 27.03 6.24 17.17
N ARG A 91 26.32 5.88 16.11
CA ARG A 91 26.87 5.06 15.02
C ARG A 91 27.98 5.79 14.27
N SER A 92 29.05 5.03 13.98
CA SER A 92 30.15 5.53 13.17
C SER A 92 29.71 5.83 11.73
N PRO A 93 30.08 6.97 11.16
CA PRO A 93 29.85 7.27 9.73
C PRO A 93 30.47 6.25 8.77
N SER A 94 31.47 5.48 9.23
CA SER A 94 32.07 4.43 8.40
C SER A 94 31.18 3.17 8.24
N SER A 95 30.07 3.11 8.96
CA SER A 95 29.11 2.00 8.88
C SER A 95 27.72 2.52 8.52
N PRO A 96 27.48 2.92 7.26
CA PRO A 96 26.21 3.46 6.83
C PRO A 96 25.03 2.55 7.16
N THR A 97 24.02 3.08 7.82
CA THR A 97 22.91 2.30 8.37
C THR A 97 21.57 2.84 7.89
N LEU A 98 20.71 1.95 7.44
CA LEU A 98 19.27 2.17 7.28
C LEU A 98 18.60 1.60 8.53
N LEU A 99 18.04 2.44 9.38
CA LEU A 99 17.31 1.99 10.56
C LEU A 99 15.82 2.08 10.30
N LEU A 100 15.14 0.94 10.26
CA LEU A 100 13.69 0.85 10.20
C LEU A 100 13.11 0.76 11.60
N LEU A 101 12.33 1.75 12.00
CA LEU A 101 11.54 1.73 13.25
C LEU A 101 10.09 1.42 12.96
N LYS A 102 9.57 0.35 13.55
CA LYS A 102 8.19 -0.04 13.45
C LYS A 102 7.38 0.59 14.58
N ASP A 103 6.28 1.25 14.22
CA ASP A 103 5.32 1.85 15.15
C ASP A 103 5.87 2.86 16.16
N VAL A 104 7.06 3.42 15.94
CA VAL A 104 7.64 4.45 16.85
C VAL A 104 6.73 5.69 16.96
N HIS A 105 5.82 5.92 16.02
CA HIS A 105 4.85 7.02 16.07
C HIS A 105 3.99 7.02 17.35
N ARG A 106 3.75 5.84 17.95
CA ARG A 106 3.03 5.70 19.22
C ARG A 106 3.72 6.38 20.40
N PHE A 107 5.01 6.66 20.28
CA PHE A 107 5.82 7.29 21.31
C PHE A 107 6.13 8.76 21.00
N CYS A 108 5.68 9.29 19.86
CA CYS A 108 5.96 10.68 19.46
C CYS A 108 5.25 11.74 20.31
N GLU A 109 4.28 11.35 21.15
CA GLU A 109 3.67 12.25 22.16
C GLU A 109 4.62 12.54 23.32
N ASP A 110 5.64 11.69 23.56
CA ASP A 110 6.68 11.97 24.55
C ASP A 110 7.57 13.11 24.05
N PRO A 111 7.67 14.23 24.81
CA PRO A 111 8.49 15.39 24.41
C PRO A 111 9.97 15.05 24.19
N GLY A 112 10.50 14.08 24.94
CA GLY A 112 11.89 13.63 24.84
C GLY A 112 12.12 12.92 23.50
N ILE A 113 11.23 12.01 23.12
CA ILE A 113 11.30 11.28 21.83
C ILE A 113 11.09 12.24 20.65
N ALA A 114 10.08 13.11 20.71
CA ALA A 114 9.85 14.11 19.67
C ALA A 114 11.09 15.03 19.50
N ARG A 115 11.69 15.45 20.58
CA ARG A 115 12.93 16.27 20.56
C ARG A 115 14.10 15.48 19.98
N MET A 116 14.26 14.22 20.36
CA MET A 116 15.33 13.35 19.87
C MET A 116 15.21 13.12 18.36
N LEU A 117 14.02 12.88 17.84
CA LEU A 117 13.78 12.74 16.40
C LEU A 117 14.18 13.99 15.62
N ARG A 118 13.86 15.20 16.14
CA ARG A 118 14.29 16.48 15.53
C ARG A 118 15.81 16.65 15.55
N ASN A 119 16.45 16.30 16.66
CA ASN A 119 17.90 16.37 16.76
C ASN A 119 18.56 15.41 15.75
N LEU A 120 18.07 14.17 15.66
CA LEU A 120 18.54 13.19 14.70
C LEU A 120 18.31 13.66 13.26
N ALA A 121 17.14 14.21 12.93
CA ALA A 121 16.86 14.73 11.59
C ALA A 121 17.88 15.82 11.17
N SER A 122 18.33 16.62 12.11
CA SER A 122 19.40 17.62 11.87
C SER A 122 20.78 16.97 11.70
N GLN A 123 21.15 16.06 12.60
CA GLN A 123 22.48 15.43 12.62
C GLN A 123 22.69 14.47 11.44
N LEU A 124 21.67 13.68 11.10
CA LEU A 124 21.76 12.70 10.04
C LEU A 124 21.95 13.32 8.64
N ARG A 125 21.67 14.62 8.44
CA ARG A 125 21.96 15.32 7.19
C ARG A 125 23.44 15.31 6.79
N THR A 126 24.32 15.17 7.76
CA THR A 126 25.77 15.15 7.56
C THR A 126 26.38 13.76 7.68
N THR A 127 25.55 12.74 7.85
CA THR A 127 25.96 11.34 8.01
C THR A 127 25.37 10.46 6.93
N PRO A 128 25.94 9.28 6.66
CA PRO A 128 25.38 8.34 5.69
C PRO A 128 24.24 7.50 6.25
N HIS A 129 23.72 7.82 7.43
CA HIS A 129 22.63 7.10 8.05
C HIS A 129 21.27 7.66 7.61
N THR A 130 20.28 6.78 7.53
CA THR A 130 18.88 7.17 7.27
C THR A 130 17.98 6.49 8.28
N LEU A 131 17.12 7.27 8.92
CA LEU A 131 16.07 6.77 9.80
C LEU A 131 14.77 6.64 9.01
N ILE A 132 14.21 5.44 9.00
CA ILE A 132 12.97 5.12 8.31
C ILE A 132 11.95 4.68 9.36
N VAL A 133 10.76 5.24 9.32
CA VAL A 133 9.65 4.86 10.20
C VAL A 133 8.53 4.29 9.38
N THR A 134 7.97 3.15 9.78
CA THR A 134 6.72 2.63 9.22
C THR A 134 5.60 2.69 10.22
N CYS A 135 4.43 3.08 9.75
CA CYS A 135 3.20 3.14 10.53
C CYS A 135 1.97 3.00 9.63
N GLY A 136 0.82 2.70 10.23
CA GLY A 136 -0.46 2.76 9.54
C GLY A 136 -0.87 4.21 9.19
N GLN A 137 -2.07 4.60 9.56
CA GLN A 137 -2.51 6.00 9.44
C GLN A 137 -1.96 6.83 10.59
N TRP A 138 -1.26 7.90 10.26
CA TRP A 138 -0.74 8.85 11.24
C TRP A 138 -0.51 10.21 10.59
N THR A 139 -0.79 11.26 11.35
CA THR A 139 -0.50 12.64 10.95
C THR A 139 0.65 13.13 11.82
N PRO A 140 1.76 13.59 11.23
CA PRO A 140 2.88 14.10 12.01
C PRO A 140 2.46 15.31 12.84
N PRO A 141 2.94 15.42 14.08
CA PRO A 141 2.84 16.66 14.83
C PRO A 141 3.52 17.79 14.05
N ALA A 142 2.97 19.01 14.16
CA ALA A 142 3.50 20.18 13.45
C ALA A 142 5.01 20.40 13.67
N ASP A 143 5.50 20.03 14.83
CA ASP A 143 6.91 20.12 15.19
C ASP A 143 7.85 19.18 14.41
N LEU A 144 7.32 18.09 13.84
CA LEU A 144 8.08 17.09 13.08
C LEU A 144 7.85 17.21 11.58
N ASP A 145 6.81 17.91 11.14
CA ASP A 145 6.37 17.96 9.74
C ASP A 145 7.49 18.46 8.79
N GLU A 146 8.23 19.49 9.19
CA GLU A 146 9.36 20.01 8.39
C GLU A 146 10.61 19.11 8.44
N ALA A 147 10.72 18.24 9.44
CA ALA A 147 11.91 17.42 9.65
C ALA A 147 11.86 16.07 8.93
N LEU A 148 10.69 15.65 8.46
CA LEU A 148 10.47 14.34 7.87
C LEU A 148 10.00 14.42 6.42
N THR A 149 10.28 13.36 5.66
CA THR A 149 9.74 13.15 4.32
C THR A 149 8.71 12.04 4.36
N LEU A 150 7.45 12.37 4.03
CA LEU A 150 6.35 11.42 4.06
C LEU A 150 6.24 10.68 2.72
N MET A 151 6.11 9.36 2.79
CA MET A 151 5.88 8.49 1.63
C MET A 151 4.69 7.56 1.89
N ASP A 152 3.80 7.43 0.91
CA ASP A 152 2.72 6.45 0.95
C ASP A 152 3.11 5.23 0.13
N LEU A 153 3.07 4.03 0.73
CA LEU A 153 3.26 2.80 -0.05
C LEU A 153 1.97 2.52 -0.85
N PRO A 154 2.04 2.46 -2.19
CA PRO A 154 0.88 2.14 -2.99
C PRO A 154 0.45 0.69 -2.78
N LEU A 155 -0.86 0.43 -2.86
CA LEU A 155 -1.37 -0.93 -2.92
C LEU A 155 -0.78 -1.68 -4.12
N PRO A 156 -0.68 -3.03 -4.03
CA PRO A 156 -0.14 -3.82 -5.13
C PRO A 156 -0.95 -3.65 -6.40
N GLN A 157 -0.24 -3.52 -7.51
CA GLN A 157 -0.84 -3.40 -8.84
C GLN A 157 -1.19 -4.77 -9.41
N GLU A 158 -1.99 -4.76 -10.48
CA GLU A 158 -2.45 -5.95 -11.17
C GLU A 158 -1.32 -6.94 -11.50
N GLN A 159 -0.19 -6.45 -12.03
CA GLN A 159 0.93 -7.30 -12.39
C GLN A 159 1.63 -7.94 -11.17
N GLU A 160 1.70 -7.22 -10.06
CA GLU A 160 2.25 -7.73 -8.79
C GLU A 160 1.31 -8.79 -8.20
N LEU A 161 -0.01 -8.53 -8.21
CA LEU A 161 -1.03 -9.46 -7.76
C LEU A 161 -1.07 -10.73 -8.61
N ARG A 162 -0.96 -10.60 -9.92
CA ARG A 162 -0.87 -11.73 -10.86
C ARG A 162 0.33 -12.62 -10.54
N THR A 163 1.49 -12.00 -10.31
CA THR A 163 2.72 -12.72 -9.94
C THR A 163 2.57 -13.40 -8.58
N LEU A 164 1.98 -12.72 -7.62
CA LEU A 164 1.71 -13.24 -6.28
C LEU A 164 0.80 -14.48 -6.34
N LEU A 165 -0.37 -14.37 -6.99
CA LEU A 165 -1.32 -15.47 -7.13
C LEU A 165 -0.74 -16.66 -7.90
N ALA A 166 0.00 -16.40 -8.99
CA ALA A 166 0.68 -17.45 -9.75
C ALA A 166 1.74 -18.18 -8.91
N ASN A 167 2.48 -17.45 -8.05
CA ASN A 167 3.46 -18.05 -7.16
C ASN A 167 2.80 -18.91 -6.07
N ILE A 168 1.70 -18.42 -5.48
CA ILE A 168 0.94 -19.17 -4.48
C ILE A 168 0.36 -20.45 -5.10
N ALA A 169 -0.24 -20.36 -6.28
CA ALA A 169 -0.79 -21.51 -6.99
C ALA A 169 0.29 -22.56 -7.32
N ARG A 170 1.45 -22.09 -7.81
CA ARG A 170 2.58 -22.98 -8.10
C ARG A 170 3.12 -23.69 -6.85
N ALA A 171 3.20 -22.97 -5.74
CA ALA A 171 3.64 -23.54 -4.46
C ALA A 171 2.67 -24.61 -3.93
N SER A 172 1.37 -24.53 -4.26
CA SER A 172 0.37 -25.56 -3.93
C SER A 172 0.38 -26.78 -4.86
N GLY A 173 1.29 -26.81 -5.85
CA GLY A 173 1.42 -27.91 -6.79
C GLY A 173 0.43 -27.90 -7.96
N ARG A 174 -0.40 -26.87 -8.08
CA ARG A 174 -1.37 -26.69 -9.19
C ARG A 174 -1.24 -25.31 -9.80
N ALA A 175 -0.94 -25.24 -11.09
CA ALA A 175 -0.98 -23.98 -11.82
C ALA A 175 -2.44 -23.57 -12.07
N LEU A 176 -2.73 -22.27 -11.98
CA LEU A 176 -4.02 -21.72 -12.37
C LEU A 176 -4.11 -21.63 -13.91
N GLU A 177 -5.32 -21.86 -14.43
CA GLU A 177 -5.65 -21.52 -15.82
C GLU A 177 -5.54 -20.00 -16.03
N ALA A 178 -5.15 -19.59 -17.24
CA ALA A 178 -4.81 -18.20 -17.50
C ALA A 178 -6.00 -17.24 -17.30
N ASP A 179 -7.19 -17.65 -17.67
CA ASP A 179 -8.45 -16.92 -17.51
C ASP A 179 -8.85 -16.77 -16.03
N VAL A 180 -8.73 -17.86 -15.25
CA VAL A 180 -9.01 -17.84 -13.81
C VAL A 180 -8.01 -16.96 -13.06
N LEU A 181 -6.72 -17.02 -13.45
CA LEU A 181 -5.69 -16.17 -12.89
C LEU A 181 -6.00 -14.68 -13.15
N GLU A 182 -6.44 -14.34 -14.36
CA GLU A 182 -6.80 -12.99 -14.74
C GLU A 182 -8.02 -12.50 -13.95
N GLU A 183 -9.09 -13.28 -13.88
CA GLU A 183 -10.30 -12.95 -13.11
C GLU A 183 -9.99 -12.73 -11.61
N LEU A 184 -9.23 -13.65 -10.99
CA LEU A 184 -8.82 -13.50 -9.60
C LEU A 184 -7.92 -12.28 -9.39
N THR A 185 -7.02 -12.00 -10.33
CA THR A 185 -6.16 -10.83 -10.27
C THR A 185 -6.98 -9.53 -10.28
N HIS A 186 -7.91 -9.40 -11.21
CA HIS A 186 -8.82 -8.24 -11.27
C HIS A 186 -9.67 -8.12 -10.01
N ALA A 187 -10.21 -9.26 -9.53
CA ALA A 187 -10.97 -9.27 -8.28
C ALA A 187 -10.13 -8.81 -7.09
N CYS A 188 -8.85 -9.15 -7.02
CA CYS A 188 -7.94 -8.77 -5.92
C CYS A 188 -7.46 -7.31 -5.99
N CYS A 189 -7.61 -6.61 -7.13
CA CYS A 189 -7.21 -5.20 -7.24
C CYS A 189 -7.86 -4.34 -6.14
N GLY A 190 -7.05 -3.54 -5.44
CA GLY A 190 -7.49 -2.71 -4.33
C GLY A 190 -7.41 -3.38 -2.95
N LEU A 191 -7.04 -4.66 -2.87
CA LEU A 191 -6.66 -5.32 -1.63
C LEU A 191 -5.15 -5.17 -1.35
N SER A 192 -4.79 -5.20 -0.08
CA SER A 192 -3.38 -5.32 0.31
C SER A 192 -2.85 -6.73 0.02
N GLU A 193 -1.53 -6.86 -0.14
CA GLU A 193 -0.88 -8.16 -0.36
C GLU A 193 -1.20 -9.16 0.77
N ALA A 194 -1.19 -8.69 2.02
CA ALA A 194 -1.52 -9.52 3.18
C ALA A 194 -2.95 -10.08 3.10
N ARG A 195 -3.92 -9.29 2.65
CA ARG A 195 -5.31 -9.75 2.46
C ARG A 195 -5.44 -10.74 1.33
N VAL A 196 -4.75 -10.52 0.22
CA VAL A 196 -4.74 -11.47 -0.90
C VAL A 196 -4.12 -12.80 -0.47
N ARG A 197 -3.02 -12.77 0.30
CA ARG A 197 -2.42 -13.97 0.89
C ARG A 197 -3.38 -14.68 1.84
N HIS A 198 -4.12 -13.93 2.65
CA HIS A 198 -5.10 -14.50 3.58
C HIS A 198 -6.23 -15.24 2.84
N VAL A 199 -6.82 -14.61 1.81
CA VAL A 199 -7.87 -15.25 0.99
C VAL A 199 -7.32 -16.49 0.29
N ALA A 200 -6.13 -16.40 -0.30
CA ALA A 200 -5.50 -17.52 -0.96
C ALA A 200 -5.19 -18.67 0.03
N ALA A 201 -4.69 -18.36 1.23
CA ALA A 201 -4.43 -19.37 2.26
C ALA A 201 -5.73 -20.07 2.71
N LYS A 202 -6.83 -19.32 2.86
CA LYS A 202 -8.15 -19.86 3.16
C LYS A 202 -8.63 -20.83 2.07
N ALA A 203 -8.52 -20.45 0.80
CA ALA A 203 -8.88 -21.28 -0.34
C ALA A 203 -8.05 -22.58 -0.39
N LEU A 204 -6.74 -22.47 -0.18
CA LEU A 204 -5.84 -23.63 -0.13
C LEU A 204 -6.16 -24.57 1.03
N ALA A 205 -6.48 -24.03 2.20
CA ALA A 205 -6.87 -24.83 3.37
C ALA A 205 -8.19 -25.58 3.16
N GLN A 206 -9.14 -24.98 2.43
CA GLN A 206 -10.44 -25.58 2.16
C GLN A 206 -10.45 -26.59 1.01
N ARG A 207 -9.76 -26.28 -0.09
CA ARG A 207 -9.84 -27.00 -1.37
C ARG A 207 -8.51 -27.53 -1.89
N GLY A 208 -7.41 -27.15 -1.25
CA GLY A 208 -6.06 -27.54 -1.68
C GLY A 208 -5.58 -26.85 -2.96
N SER A 209 -6.38 -25.99 -3.57
CA SER A 209 -6.02 -25.25 -4.78
C SER A 209 -6.84 -23.98 -4.89
N LEU A 210 -6.31 -23.00 -5.64
CA LEU A 210 -7.06 -21.81 -6.04
C LEU A 210 -7.98 -22.14 -7.24
N SER A 211 -9.15 -21.54 -7.30
CA SER A 211 -10.17 -21.75 -8.33
C SER A 211 -11.04 -20.50 -8.54
N ARG A 212 -11.91 -20.52 -9.55
CA ARG A 212 -12.88 -19.44 -9.80
C ARG A 212 -13.86 -19.22 -8.61
N GLU A 213 -14.12 -20.25 -7.82
CA GLU A 213 -15.00 -20.17 -6.65
C GLU A 213 -14.47 -19.18 -5.58
N ASP A 214 -13.15 -18.95 -5.56
CA ASP A 214 -12.51 -18.04 -4.62
C ASP A 214 -12.86 -16.56 -4.88
N LEU A 215 -13.45 -16.24 -6.03
CA LEU A 215 -13.98 -14.89 -6.31
C LEU A 215 -14.97 -14.42 -5.24
N VAL A 216 -15.78 -15.34 -4.72
CA VAL A 216 -16.74 -15.02 -3.66
C VAL A 216 -16.00 -14.61 -2.38
N ASP A 217 -14.95 -15.33 -2.01
CA ASP A 217 -14.14 -15.04 -0.82
C ASP A 217 -13.39 -13.70 -1.00
N VAL A 218 -12.88 -13.40 -2.20
CA VAL A 218 -12.23 -12.11 -2.51
C VAL A 218 -13.22 -10.96 -2.36
N LEU A 219 -14.44 -11.10 -2.90
CA LEU A 219 -15.47 -10.07 -2.80
C LEU A 219 -15.90 -9.84 -1.35
N GLU A 220 -16.01 -10.91 -0.55
CA GLU A 220 -16.32 -10.79 0.86
C GLU A 220 -15.20 -10.08 1.63
N GLU A 221 -13.93 -10.37 1.34
CA GLU A 221 -12.79 -9.66 1.93
C GLU A 221 -12.78 -8.17 1.56
N LYS A 222 -13.13 -7.85 0.31
CA LYS A 222 -13.33 -6.45 -0.11
C LYS A 222 -14.43 -5.78 0.68
N ARG A 223 -15.57 -6.46 0.85
CA ARG A 223 -16.68 -5.96 1.65
C ARG A 223 -16.25 -5.65 3.08
N LEU A 224 -15.54 -6.58 3.71
CA LEU A 224 -15.02 -6.40 5.07
C LEU A 224 -13.99 -5.27 5.15
N SER A 225 -13.19 -5.09 4.11
CA SER A 225 -12.24 -3.98 4.03
C SER A 225 -12.93 -2.62 3.98
N LEU A 226 -14.00 -2.51 3.17
CA LEU A 226 -14.78 -1.28 3.04
C LEU A 226 -15.62 -0.99 4.28
N ALA A 227 -16.17 -2.02 4.94
CA ALA A 227 -16.95 -1.88 6.17
C ALA A 227 -16.17 -1.27 7.34
N ARG A 228 -14.83 -1.31 7.30
CA ARG A 228 -13.96 -0.63 8.27
C ARG A 228 -13.79 0.87 7.97
N SER A 229 -14.22 1.32 6.80
CA SER A 229 -14.24 2.74 6.44
C SER A 229 -15.51 3.36 7.00
N GLU A 230 -15.40 4.40 7.80
CA GLU A 230 -16.55 5.15 8.32
C GLU A 230 -17.31 5.92 7.22
N VAL A 231 -16.74 6.01 6.02
CA VAL A 231 -17.24 6.86 4.92
C VAL A 231 -17.92 6.04 3.81
N LEU A 232 -17.56 4.75 3.68
CA LEU A 232 -18.03 3.90 2.58
C LEU A 232 -18.83 2.71 3.12
N GLU A 233 -20.00 2.48 2.55
CA GLU A 233 -20.83 1.31 2.79
C GLU A 233 -20.87 0.44 1.53
N PHE A 234 -20.62 -0.85 1.68
CA PHE A 234 -20.74 -1.81 0.60
C PHE A 234 -22.21 -2.23 0.47
N CYS A 235 -22.89 -1.76 -0.56
CA CYS A 235 -24.25 -2.17 -0.89
C CYS A 235 -24.23 -3.31 -1.90
N ARG A 236 -24.68 -4.50 -1.47
CA ARG A 236 -25.06 -5.54 -2.44
C ARG A 236 -26.39 -5.11 -3.08
N THR A 237 -26.45 -5.14 -4.40
CA THR A 237 -27.66 -4.85 -5.11
C THR A 237 -27.85 -5.87 -6.23
N ASP A 238 -29.07 -6.37 -6.33
CA ASP A 238 -29.50 -7.16 -7.48
C ASP A 238 -30.16 -6.28 -8.56
N ALA A 239 -30.13 -4.95 -8.35
CA ALA A 239 -30.68 -3.99 -9.29
C ALA A 239 -29.81 -3.93 -10.54
N THR A 240 -30.47 -4.05 -11.69
CA THR A 240 -29.84 -3.95 -13.01
C THR A 240 -30.26 -2.67 -13.72
N PRO A 241 -29.52 -2.17 -14.72
CA PRO A 241 -29.97 -1.05 -15.53
C PRO A 241 -31.34 -1.27 -16.20
N GLY A 242 -31.77 -2.54 -16.36
CA GLY A 242 -33.12 -2.91 -16.86
C GLY A 242 -34.25 -2.57 -15.88
N ASP A 243 -33.96 -2.55 -14.57
CA ASP A 243 -34.95 -2.25 -13.52
C ASP A 243 -35.26 -0.75 -13.42
N ILE A 244 -34.49 0.08 -14.10
CA ILE A 244 -34.67 1.54 -14.12
C ILE A 244 -35.68 1.85 -15.24
N GLY A 245 -36.88 2.29 -14.88
CA GLY A 245 -37.88 2.76 -15.83
C GLY A 245 -37.49 4.10 -16.48
N GLY A 246 -37.48 4.19 -17.80
CA GLY A 246 -37.10 5.39 -18.52
C GLY A 246 -35.59 5.70 -18.42
N LEU A 247 -35.27 6.99 -18.48
CA LEU A 247 -33.86 7.49 -18.40
C LEU A 247 -32.94 6.96 -19.52
N GLU A 248 -33.47 6.73 -20.71
CA GLU A 248 -32.74 6.11 -21.84
C GLU A 248 -31.47 6.89 -22.21
N THR A 249 -31.50 8.21 -22.13
CA THR A 249 -30.32 9.06 -22.37
C THR A 249 -29.23 8.81 -21.34
N LEU A 250 -29.60 8.62 -20.07
CA LEU A 250 -28.65 8.30 -19.01
C LEU A 250 -28.08 6.90 -19.20
N LYS A 251 -28.90 5.91 -19.50
CA LYS A 251 -28.43 4.54 -19.77
C LYS A 251 -27.46 4.49 -20.93
N HIS A 252 -27.76 5.17 -22.03
CA HIS A 252 -26.86 5.26 -23.18
C HIS A 252 -25.53 5.97 -22.81
N TRP A 253 -25.62 7.05 -22.07
CA TRP A 253 -24.42 7.77 -21.58
C TRP A 253 -23.56 6.89 -20.68
N LEU A 254 -24.17 6.10 -19.80
CA LEU A 254 -23.49 5.15 -18.92
C LEU A 254 -22.81 4.03 -19.70
N ASP A 255 -23.48 3.44 -20.71
CA ASP A 255 -22.89 2.44 -21.58
C ASP A 255 -21.64 2.96 -22.30
N GLN A 256 -21.71 4.18 -22.82
CA GLN A 256 -20.54 4.81 -23.41
C GLN A 256 -19.39 5.00 -22.40
N ARG A 257 -19.70 5.37 -21.16
CA ARG A 257 -18.70 5.54 -20.11
C ARG A 257 -18.13 4.23 -19.61
N HIS A 258 -18.94 3.18 -19.56
CA HIS A 258 -18.47 1.84 -19.20
C HIS A 258 -17.35 1.35 -20.15
N ARG A 259 -17.46 1.65 -21.44
CA ARG A 259 -16.42 1.33 -22.43
C ARG A 259 -15.07 2.01 -22.14
N ALA A 260 -15.06 3.10 -21.41
CA ALA A 260 -13.81 3.79 -21.02
C ALA A 260 -12.98 3.03 -19.96
N PHE A 261 -13.52 1.98 -19.35
CA PHE A 261 -12.78 1.10 -18.45
C PHE A 261 -11.99 0.01 -19.19
N ASN A 262 -12.21 -0.21 -20.48
CA ASN A 262 -11.51 -1.18 -21.28
C ASN A 262 -10.04 -0.77 -21.52
N ASP A 263 -9.16 -1.76 -21.68
CA ASP A 263 -7.75 -1.52 -21.93
C ASP A 263 -7.46 -0.75 -23.21
N ASP A 264 -8.28 -0.92 -24.23
CA ASP A 264 -8.17 -0.16 -25.48
C ASP A 264 -8.40 1.34 -25.27
N ALA A 265 -9.35 1.70 -24.41
CA ALA A 265 -9.58 3.09 -24.03
C ALA A 265 -8.39 3.68 -23.25
N ARG A 266 -7.78 2.88 -22.38
CA ARG A 266 -6.56 3.25 -21.64
C ARG A 266 -5.37 3.45 -22.58
N ARG A 267 -5.18 2.54 -23.55
CA ARG A 267 -4.11 2.64 -24.58
C ARG A 267 -4.31 3.87 -25.46
N PHE A 268 -5.56 4.24 -25.74
CA PHE A 268 -5.90 5.45 -26.46
C PHE A 268 -5.68 6.74 -25.65
N GLY A 269 -5.43 6.63 -24.34
CA GLY A 269 -5.17 7.77 -23.45
C GLY A 269 -6.43 8.41 -22.86
N LEU A 270 -7.60 7.73 -22.91
CA LEU A 270 -8.81 8.24 -22.28
C LEU A 270 -8.70 8.14 -20.76
N PRO A 271 -9.02 9.22 -20.02
CA PRO A 271 -9.05 9.18 -18.56
C PRO A 271 -10.22 8.31 -18.07
N LEU A 272 -9.97 7.53 -17.03
CA LEU A 272 -11.03 6.76 -16.37
C LEU A 272 -12.13 7.69 -15.83
N PRO A 273 -13.42 7.32 -15.99
CA PRO A 273 -14.52 8.02 -15.34
C PRO A 273 -14.34 8.06 -13.84
N ARG A 274 -14.53 9.23 -13.21
CA ARG A 274 -14.26 9.41 -11.78
C ARG A 274 -15.50 9.38 -10.91
N GLY A 275 -16.67 9.66 -11.46
CA GLY A 275 -17.91 9.65 -10.71
C GLY A 275 -19.06 10.28 -11.50
N VAL A 276 -20.27 10.03 -11.02
CA VAL A 276 -21.52 10.57 -11.56
C VAL A 276 -22.29 11.22 -10.43
N LEU A 277 -22.71 12.47 -10.61
CA LEU A 277 -23.61 13.16 -9.70
C LEU A 277 -25.02 13.13 -10.25
N LEU A 278 -25.95 12.48 -9.55
CA LEU A 278 -27.36 12.42 -9.90
C LEU A 278 -28.13 13.49 -9.10
N VAL A 279 -28.67 14.48 -9.80
CA VAL A 279 -29.44 15.59 -9.20
C VAL A 279 -30.87 15.56 -9.73
N GLY A 280 -31.84 15.75 -8.86
CA GLY A 280 -33.26 15.79 -9.25
C GLY A 280 -34.20 15.68 -8.03
N PRO A 281 -35.54 15.83 -8.22
CA PRO A 281 -36.54 15.73 -7.16
C PRO A 281 -36.53 14.37 -6.45
N GLN A 282 -37.12 14.31 -5.26
CA GLN A 282 -37.36 13.05 -4.57
C GLN A 282 -38.30 12.14 -5.39
N GLY A 283 -38.10 10.82 -5.29
CA GLY A 283 -38.97 9.85 -6.00
C GLY A 283 -38.61 9.58 -7.48
N THR A 284 -37.62 10.25 -8.06
CA THR A 284 -37.20 10.06 -9.47
C THR A 284 -36.24 8.88 -9.72
N GLY A 285 -36.13 7.97 -8.79
CA GLY A 285 -35.31 6.76 -8.94
C GLY A 285 -33.79 6.95 -8.81
N LYS A 286 -33.30 8.08 -8.30
CA LYS A 286 -31.85 8.36 -8.17
C LYS A 286 -31.09 7.27 -7.39
N SER A 287 -31.63 6.86 -6.24
CA SER A 287 -31.00 5.83 -5.42
C SER A 287 -31.03 4.45 -6.09
N LEU A 288 -32.09 4.12 -6.84
CA LEU A 288 -32.16 2.90 -7.62
C LEU A 288 -31.14 2.93 -8.76
N THR A 289 -31.06 4.06 -9.46
CA THR A 289 -30.09 4.27 -10.54
C THR A 289 -28.65 4.15 -10.00
N ALA A 290 -28.35 4.77 -8.86
CA ALA A 290 -27.03 4.66 -8.25
C ALA A 290 -26.66 3.20 -7.89
N ARG A 291 -27.62 2.43 -7.36
CA ARG A 291 -27.42 1.00 -7.06
C ARG A 291 -27.27 0.14 -8.31
N ALA A 292 -27.97 0.44 -9.38
CA ALA A 292 -27.90 -0.33 -10.63
C ALA A 292 -26.65 -0.02 -11.47
N ILE A 293 -25.92 1.05 -11.14
CA ILE A 293 -24.66 1.44 -11.80
C ILE A 293 -23.44 0.92 -11.02
N ALA A 294 -23.56 0.77 -9.70
CA ALA A 294 -22.48 0.31 -8.81
C ALA A 294 -22.19 -1.17 -8.98
#